data_e478036bf702d02945e6fc1ece68ac43
#
_entry.id   e478036bf702d02945e6fc1ece68ac43
#
_cell.length_a   1.000
_cell.length_b   1.000
_cell.length_c   1.000
_cell.angle_alpha   90.00
_cell.angle_beta   90.00
_cell.angle_gamma   90.00
#
_symmetry.space_group_name_H-M   'P 1'
#
loop_
_entity.id
_entity.type
_entity.pdbx_description
1 polymer ?
#
loop_
_entity_poly.entity_id
_entity_poly.type
_entity_poly.pdbx_seq_one_letter_code
_entity_poly.pdbx_strand_id
1 'polypeptide(L)'
;MHYCFRMHIYTFHVIKNRQMSKLVPPETKDLSPAQMEQVFSKVSQFFSLLSEPSRLKILFILCNGEKSVNQVTEESGSSQANVSRHLTALHRQGILKRRKAGVTVFYSIGDEATLGICQSVCARVVEEMKA
;
A
#
# COMPACT_ATOMS: atom_id res chain seq x y z
N MET A 1 -32.95 6.73 -11.93
CA MET A 1 -32.01 5.60 -12.14
C MET A 1 -31.22 5.63 -13.46
N HIS A 2 -31.70 6.32 -14.50
CA HIS A 2 -30.94 6.43 -15.77
C HIS A 2 -29.82 7.49 -15.80
N TYR A 3 -29.78 8.41 -14.85
CA TYR A 3 -28.77 9.47 -14.81
C TYR A 3 -27.39 9.00 -14.31
N CYS A 4 -27.36 8.02 -13.40
CA CYS A 4 -26.07 7.48 -12.86
C CYS A 4 -25.28 6.67 -13.90
N PHE A 5 -25.95 5.96 -14.78
CA PHE A 5 -25.30 5.11 -15.79
C PHE A 5 -24.64 5.95 -16.90
N ARG A 6 -25.25 7.08 -17.24
CA ARG A 6 -24.74 7.99 -18.28
C ARG A 6 -23.53 8.81 -17.81
N MET A 7 -23.48 9.17 -16.53
CA MET A 7 -22.32 9.83 -15.92
C MET A 7 -21.10 8.91 -15.83
N HIS A 8 -21.30 7.62 -15.56
CA HIS A 8 -20.21 6.64 -15.47
C HIS A 8 -19.49 6.45 -16.83
N ILE A 9 -20.25 6.38 -17.90
CA ILE A 9 -19.70 6.26 -19.27
C ILE A 9 -18.98 7.55 -19.69
N TYR A 10 -19.51 8.72 -19.30
CA TYR A 10 -18.89 10.01 -19.65
C TYR A 10 -17.58 10.24 -18.91
N THR A 11 -17.51 9.88 -17.64
CA THR A 11 -16.30 9.97 -16.83
C THR A 11 -15.23 9.02 -17.38
N PHE A 12 -15.62 7.82 -17.81
CA PHE A 12 -14.69 6.84 -18.37
C PHE A 12 -14.14 7.26 -19.75
N HIS A 13 -14.97 7.92 -20.58
CA HIS A 13 -14.54 8.39 -21.91
C HIS A 13 -13.60 9.60 -21.84
N VAL A 14 -13.80 10.50 -20.89
CA VAL A 14 -12.94 11.67 -20.66
C VAL A 14 -11.59 11.27 -20.08
N ILE A 15 -11.57 10.24 -19.22
CA ILE A 15 -10.34 9.68 -18.64
C ILE A 15 -9.50 9.00 -19.74
N LYS A 16 -10.10 8.47 -20.78
CA LYS A 16 -9.41 7.70 -21.84
C LYS A 16 -8.42 8.53 -22.68
N ASN A 17 -8.49 9.85 -22.68
CA ASN A 17 -7.85 10.62 -23.76
C ASN A 17 -6.60 11.45 -23.42
N ARG A 18 -6.20 11.70 -22.17
CA ARG A 18 -4.94 12.44 -21.88
C ARG A 18 -4.40 12.35 -20.44
N GLN A 19 -5.22 11.99 -19.47
CA GLN A 19 -4.84 12.03 -18.05
C GLN A 19 -4.54 10.65 -17.47
N MET A 20 -5.04 9.58 -18.10
CA MET A 20 -4.76 8.21 -17.63
C MET A 20 -3.28 7.85 -17.68
N SER A 21 -2.53 8.40 -18.62
CA SER A 21 -1.11 8.12 -18.78
C SER A 21 -0.23 8.62 -17.62
N LYS A 22 -0.79 9.44 -16.74
CA LYS A 22 -0.07 9.95 -15.55
C LYS A 22 -0.30 9.13 -14.29
N LEU A 23 -1.44 8.48 -14.18
CA LEU A 23 -1.81 7.71 -13.00
C LEU A 23 -1.64 6.20 -13.22
N VAL A 24 -1.99 5.72 -14.40
CA VAL A 24 -1.93 4.29 -14.74
C VAL A 24 -0.85 4.01 -15.77
N PRO A 25 -0.12 2.90 -15.61
CA PRO A 25 0.95 2.56 -16.53
C PRO A 25 0.41 2.19 -17.93
N PRO A 26 1.24 2.29 -18.98
CA PRO A 26 0.82 2.06 -20.36
C PRO A 26 0.29 0.65 -20.63
N GLU A 27 0.65 -0.32 -19.82
CA GLU A 27 0.17 -1.71 -19.90
C GLU A 27 -1.33 -1.84 -19.66
N THR A 28 -1.98 -0.79 -19.15
CA THR A 28 -3.44 -0.78 -18.92
C THR A 28 -4.26 -0.44 -20.16
N LYS A 29 -3.62 -0.10 -21.29
CA LYS A 29 -4.32 0.35 -22.50
C LYS A 29 -5.29 -0.68 -23.08
N ASP A 30 -4.98 -1.95 -22.89
CA ASP A 30 -5.76 -3.07 -23.45
C ASP A 30 -6.81 -3.61 -22.45
N LEU A 31 -6.93 -3.01 -21.27
CA LEU A 31 -7.90 -3.42 -20.27
C LEU A 31 -9.31 -2.93 -20.64
N SER A 32 -10.29 -3.81 -20.46
CA SER A 32 -11.69 -3.43 -20.55
C SER A 32 -12.09 -2.48 -19.41
N PRO A 33 -13.21 -1.73 -19.56
CA PRO A 33 -13.73 -0.90 -18.47
C PRO A 33 -13.92 -1.64 -17.15
N ALA A 34 -14.44 -2.87 -17.21
CA ALA A 34 -14.66 -3.70 -16.02
C ALA A 34 -13.32 -4.11 -15.35
N GLN A 35 -12.30 -4.42 -16.15
CA GLN A 35 -10.97 -4.72 -15.64
C GLN A 35 -10.33 -3.47 -15.02
N MET A 36 -10.55 -2.30 -15.59
CA MET A 36 -10.05 -1.04 -15.03
C MET A 36 -10.69 -0.72 -13.68
N GLU A 37 -11.98 -0.97 -13.50
CA GLU A 37 -12.65 -0.85 -12.21
C GLU A 37 -12.03 -1.82 -11.16
N GLN A 38 -11.66 -3.02 -11.58
CA GLN A 38 -10.95 -3.96 -10.69
C GLN A 38 -9.56 -3.45 -10.29
N VAL A 39 -8.84 -2.80 -11.21
CA VAL A 39 -7.56 -2.16 -10.89
C VAL A 39 -7.76 -1.09 -9.83
N PHE A 40 -8.72 -0.19 -9.99
CA PHE A 40 -8.98 0.86 -8.99
C PHE A 40 -9.39 0.29 -7.64
N SER A 41 -10.20 -0.76 -7.62
CA SER A 41 -10.58 -1.45 -6.39
C SER A 41 -9.35 -2.01 -5.65
N LYS A 42 -8.47 -2.70 -6.36
CA LYS A 42 -7.24 -3.28 -5.78
C LYS A 42 -6.27 -2.20 -5.29
N VAL A 43 -6.10 -1.13 -6.07
CA VAL A 43 -5.27 0.02 -5.68
C VAL A 43 -5.83 0.69 -4.43
N SER A 44 -7.15 0.86 -4.36
CA SER A 44 -7.83 1.40 -3.17
C SER A 44 -7.59 0.53 -1.93
N GLN A 45 -7.67 -0.79 -2.07
CA GLN A 45 -7.37 -1.73 -0.98
C GLN A 45 -5.90 -1.63 -0.52
N PHE A 46 -4.98 -1.48 -1.44
CA PHE A 46 -3.56 -1.26 -1.15
C PHE A 46 -3.35 0.01 -0.31
N PHE A 47 -3.89 1.15 -0.73
CA PHE A 47 -3.77 2.39 0.02
C PHE A 47 -4.51 2.35 1.37
N SER A 48 -5.65 1.67 1.43
CA SER A 48 -6.37 1.45 2.69
C SER A 48 -5.51 0.69 3.70
N LEU A 49 -4.72 -0.28 3.24
CA LEU A 49 -3.78 -1.00 4.09
C LEU A 49 -2.70 -0.07 4.68
N LEU A 50 -2.24 0.91 3.92
CA LEU A 50 -1.22 1.89 4.34
C LEU A 50 -1.80 3.09 5.11
N SER A 51 -3.10 3.20 5.22
CA SER A 51 -3.77 4.35 5.86
C SER A 51 -3.80 4.28 7.40
N GLU A 52 -3.11 3.33 8.01
CA GLU A 52 -3.04 3.18 9.46
C GLU A 52 -1.64 3.52 9.98
N PRO A 53 -1.50 4.50 10.91
CA PRO A 53 -0.19 4.95 11.41
C PRO A 53 0.69 3.82 11.97
N SER A 54 0.09 2.85 12.66
CA SER A 54 0.80 1.71 13.23
C SER A 54 1.49 0.85 12.16
N ARG A 55 0.87 0.68 10.99
CA ARG A 55 1.47 -0.05 9.87
C ARG A 55 2.62 0.73 9.24
N LEU A 56 2.47 2.03 9.07
CA LEU A 56 3.57 2.88 8.57
C LEU A 56 4.77 2.85 9.52
N LYS A 57 4.54 2.86 10.82
CA LYS A 57 5.60 2.74 11.83
C LYS A 57 6.32 1.40 11.74
N ILE A 58 5.60 0.30 11.52
CA ILE A 58 6.19 -1.03 11.31
C ILE A 58 7.07 -1.05 10.05
N LEU A 59 6.59 -0.49 8.94
CA LEU A 59 7.39 -0.39 7.71
C LEU A 59 8.66 0.42 7.95
N PHE A 60 8.56 1.53 8.66
CA PHE A 60 9.73 2.35 9.03
C PHE A 60 10.75 1.55 9.86
N ILE A 61 10.29 0.78 10.84
CA ILE A 61 11.15 -0.10 11.66
C ILE A 61 11.87 -1.14 10.79
N LEU A 62 11.16 -1.76 9.84
CA LEU A 62 11.69 -2.78 8.94
C LEU A 62 12.59 -2.23 7.82
N CYS A 63 12.59 -0.92 7.58
CA CYS A 63 13.56 -0.31 6.64
C CYS A 63 15.03 -0.52 7.07
N ASN A 64 15.27 -0.76 8.35
CA ASN A 64 16.61 -1.01 8.89
C ASN A 64 17.05 -2.48 8.81
N GLY A 65 16.26 -3.33 8.18
CA GLY A 65 16.57 -4.74 7.98
C GLY A 65 15.52 -5.69 8.57
N GLU A 66 15.77 -6.97 8.37
CA GLU A 66 14.93 -8.04 8.87
C GLU A 66 14.85 -8.04 10.41
N LYS A 67 13.66 -8.22 10.95
CA LYS A 67 13.42 -8.26 12.39
C LYS A 67 12.40 -9.34 12.76
N SER A 68 12.58 -9.90 13.98
CA SER A 68 11.58 -10.79 14.57
C SER A 68 10.35 -10.01 15.04
N VAL A 69 9.24 -10.73 15.24
CA VAL A 69 8.01 -10.15 15.82
C VAL A 69 8.29 -9.47 17.15
N ASN A 70 9.12 -10.08 18.02
CA ASN A 70 9.49 -9.51 19.32
C ASN A 70 10.26 -8.18 19.16
N GLN A 71 11.23 -8.13 18.27
CA GLN A 71 11.98 -6.90 17.99
C GLN A 71 11.07 -5.77 17.48
N VAL A 72 10.16 -6.06 16.56
CA VAL A 72 9.19 -5.08 16.07
C VAL A 72 8.27 -4.63 17.20
N THR A 73 7.84 -5.54 18.07
CA THR A 73 7.00 -5.24 19.23
C THR A 73 7.68 -4.27 20.19
N GLU A 74 8.93 -4.52 20.53
CA GLU A 74 9.73 -3.65 21.39
C GLU A 74 9.94 -2.26 20.78
N GLU A 75 10.38 -2.20 19.53
CA GLU A 75 10.67 -0.94 18.85
C GLU A 75 9.40 -0.12 18.56
N SER A 76 8.27 -0.75 18.32
CA SER A 76 7.00 -0.06 18.04
C SER A 76 6.32 0.48 19.30
N GLY A 77 6.58 -0.12 20.45
CA GLY A 77 5.87 0.16 21.70
C GLY A 77 4.41 -0.28 21.72
N SER A 78 4.02 -1.13 20.75
CA SER A 78 2.67 -1.69 20.64
C SER A 78 2.59 -3.09 21.27
N SER A 79 1.38 -3.61 21.47
CA SER A 79 1.20 -4.98 21.92
C SER A 79 1.63 -5.99 20.87
N GLN A 80 2.10 -7.16 21.28
CA GLN A 80 2.48 -8.24 20.36
C GLN A 80 1.31 -8.68 19.48
N ALA A 81 0.11 -8.77 20.02
CA ALA A 81 -1.10 -9.11 19.26
C ALA A 81 -1.37 -8.11 18.14
N ASN A 82 -1.23 -6.82 18.40
CA ASN A 82 -1.40 -5.75 17.42
C ASN A 82 -0.33 -5.81 16.33
N VAL A 83 0.93 -5.94 16.73
CA VAL A 83 2.06 -6.07 15.80
C VAL A 83 1.89 -7.28 14.90
N SER A 84 1.58 -8.46 15.46
CA SER A 84 1.34 -9.69 14.69
C SER A 84 0.20 -9.53 13.68
N ARG A 85 -0.88 -8.87 14.06
CA ARG A 85 -2.01 -8.58 13.17
C ARG A 85 -1.59 -7.70 12.00
N HIS A 86 -0.82 -6.66 12.24
CA HIS A 86 -0.33 -5.75 11.20
C HIS A 86 0.71 -6.41 10.28
N LEU A 87 1.66 -7.15 10.84
CA LEU A 87 2.65 -7.90 10.07
C LEU A 87 1.98 -8.94 9.16
N THR A 88 0.99 -9.65 9.66
CA THR A 88 0.21 -10.62 8.86
C THR A 88 -0.53 -9.94 7.72
N ALA A 89 -1.18 -8.80 7.96
CA ALA A 89 -1.89 -8.04 6.94
C ALA A 89 -0.95 -7.55 5.83
N LEU A 90 0.19 -6.99 6.19
CA LEU A 90 1.21 -6.51 5.25
C LEU A 90 1.83 -7.66 4.45
N HIS A 91 2.07 -8.80 5.07
CA HIS A 91 2.58 -9.99 4.41
C HIS A 91 1.58 -10.57 3.40
N ARG A 92 0.30 -10.65 3.75
CA ARG A 92 -0.77 -11.14 2.84
C ARG A 92 -0.87 -10.32 1.55
N GLN A 93 -0.57 -9.04 1.61
CA GLN A 93 -0.57 -8.16 0.44
C GLN A 93 0.77 -8.14 -0.32
N GLY A 94 1.73 -8.96 0.09
CA GLY A 94 3.03 -9.06 -0.57
C GLY A 94 3.99 -7.91 -0.26
N ILE A 95 3.64 -7.01 0.66
CA ILE A 95 4.52 -5.89 1.07
C ILE A 95 5.70 -6.40 1.89
N LEU A 96 5.47 -7.39 2.75
CA LEU A 96 6.51 -8.02 3.55
C LEU A 96 6.80 -9.45 3.10
N LYS A 97 8.05 -9.84 3.23
CA LYS A 97 8.52 -11.22 3.23
C LYS A 97 8.51 -11.75 4.66
N ARG A 98 8.31 -13.05 4.78
CA ARG A 98 8.28 -13.77 6.05
C ARG A 98 9.22 -14.96 5.99
N ARG A 99 10.02 -15.12 7.03
CA ARG A 99 10.93 -16.25 7.18
C ARG A 99 10.75 -16.86 8.56
N LYS A 100 10.61 -18.16 8.64
CA LYS A 100 10.54 -18.91 9.89
C LYS A 100 11.90 -19.58 10.16
N ALA A 101 12.45 -19.35 11.33
CA ALA A 101 13.67 -20.01 11.82
C ALA A 101 13.39 -20.59 13.22
N GLY A 102 13.21 -21.93 13.30
CA GLY A 102 12.77 -22.58 14.51
C GLY A 102 11.38 -22.07 14.95
N VAL A 103 11.28 -21.57 16.16
CA VAL A 103 10.04 -20.98 16.72
C VAL A 103 9.93 -19.49 16.44
N THR A 104 10.96 -18.86 15.86
CA THR A 104 11.01 -17.41 15.60
C THR A 104 10.57 -17.12 14.18
N VAL A 105 9.71 -16.12 14.03
CA VAL A 105 9.28 -15.59 12.74
C VAL A 105 9.92 -14.23 12.52
N PHE A 106 10.55 -14.07 11.36
CA PHE A 106 11.19 -12.83 10.90
C PHE A 106 10.42 -12.24 9.75
N TYR A 107 10.35 -10.91 9.73
CA TYR A 107 9.77 -10.15 8.64
C TYR A 107 10.78 -9.17 8.05
N SER A 108 10.69 -8.94 6.76
CA SER A 108 11.49 -7.97 6.02
C SER A 108 10.66 -7.33 4.90
N ILE A 109 11.13 -6.19 4.40
CA ILE A 109 10.49 -5.55 3.25
C ILE A 109 10.65 -6.44 2.02
N GLY A 110 9.52 -6.74 1.37
CA GLY A 110 9.46 -7.54 0.14
C GLY A 110 9.15 -6.73 -1.11
N ASP A 111 8.57 -5.55 -0.95
CA ASP A 111 8.15 -4.68 -2.04
C ASP A 111 8.77 -3.29 -1.90
N GLU A 112 9.85 -3.06 -2.65
CA GLU A 112 10.54 -1.77 -2.70
C GLU A 112 9.67 -0.64 -3.29
N ALA A 113 8.73 -0.96 -4.18
CA ALA A 113 7.82 0.04 -4.76
C ALA A 113 6.93 0.66 -3.69
N THR A 114 6.46 -0.12 -2.73
CA THR A 114 5.70 0.38 -1.57
C THR A 114 6.52 1.38 -0.75
N LEU A 115 7.80 1.10 -0.51
CA LEU A 115 8.68 2.03 0.20
C LEU A 115 8.84 3.34 -0.55
N GLY A 116 9.01 3.29 -1.86
CA GLY A 116 9.10 4.48 -2.71
C GLY A 116 7.87 5.37 -2.62
N ILE A 117 6.67 4.78 -2.63
CA ILE A 117 5.40 5.50 -2.45
C ILE A 117 5.34 6.16 -1.07
N CYS A 118 5.63 5.40 -0.01
CA CYS A 118 5.63 5.92 1.36
C CYS A 118 6.65 7.06 1.53
N GLN A 119 7.85 6.90 0.99
CA GLN A 119 8.90 7.92 1.05
C GLN A 119 8.47 9.23 0.36
N SER A 120 7.86 9.14 -0.82
CA SER A 120 7.38 10.30 -1.57
C SER A 120 6.31 11.07 -0.79
N VAL A 121 5.37 10.37 -0.18
CA VAL A 121 4.30 11.00 0.63
C VAL A 121 4.88 11.58 1.93
N CYS A 122 5.77 10.87 2.61
CA CYS A 122 6.44 11.37 3.81
C CYS A 122 7.24 12.64 3.53
N ALA A 123 7.99 12.69 2.45
CA ALA A 123 8.76 13.86 2.05
C ALA A 123 7.85 15.09 1.86
N ARG A 124 6.72 14.92 1.18
CA ARG A 124 5.73 15.97 1.00
C ARG A 124 5.17 16.47 2.33
N VAL A 125 4.75 15.57 3.21
CA VAL A 125 4.19 15.94 4.52
C VAL A 125 5.23 16.68 5.37
N VAL A 126 6.49 16.23 5.37
CA VAL A 126 7.56 16.90 6.09
C VAL A 126 7.79 18.33 5.58
N GLU A 127 7.74 18.55 4.27
CA GLU A 127 7.85 19.90 3.69
C GLU A 127 6.67 20.79 4.12
N GLU A 128 5.45 20.26 4.12
CA GLU A 128 4.26 20.98 4.61
C GLU A 128 4.38 21.36 6.09
N MET A 129 4.99 20.51 6.92
CA MET A 129 5.19 20.77 8.37
C MET A 129 6.27 21.82 8.64
N LYS A 130 7.21 22.06 7.72
CA LYS A 130 8.27 23.06 7.84
C LYS A 130 7.85 24.44 7.35
N ALA A 131 6.77 24.52 6.63
CA ALA A 131 6.30 25.76 6.00
C ALA A 131 5.73 26.78 7.02
#